data_28db5aebdd1e43a992d888da03d13f21
#
_entry.id   28db5aebdd1e43a992d888da03d13f21
#
_cell.length_a   1.000
_cell.length_b   1.000
_cell.length_c   1.000
_cell.angle_alpha   90.00
_cell.angle_beta   90.00
_cell.angle_gamma   90.00
#
_symmetry.space_group_name_H-M   'P 1'
#
loop_
_entity.id
_entity.type
_entity.pdbx_description
1 polymer ?
#
loop_
_entity_poly.entity_id
_entity_poly.type
_entity_poly.pdbx_seq_one_letter_code
_entity_poly.pdbx_strand_id
1 'polypeptide(L)'
;MTVKVAINGFGRIGRNVLRAIVESGRTDIEVVAINDLGPVETNAHLLRYDSIHGKFPADVKVEGDTIIVGGGKPIKVTAVRDPATLPHKELGVDIALECTGIFTARDKAAAHLTAGAKRVIVSAPADNADLTVVFGVNNDQLTKDHLVISNASCTTNCLVPVVKVLDDVVGIDHGFMTTIHSYTGDQPTLDTMHKDLYRARAAALSMIPTSTGAAKAVGLVLPHLKGKLDGTSIRVPTPNVSVVDFKFIAKRDTTVEEINEAIKSAANGKLKGILGYTEEPLVSRDFNHDSHSSIFAIDQTKVMEGKFVRVLSWYDNEWGFSNRMSDTAVAFAKTI
;
A
#
# COMPACT_ATOMS: atom_id res chain seq x y z
N MET A 1 -18.92 8.16 13.16
CA MET A 1 -19.30 8.83 11.89
C MET A 1 -18.70 7.97 10.76
N THR A 2 -19.48 7.61 9.75
CA THR A 2 -18.97 6.85 8.60
C THR A 2 -18.28 7.80 7.63
N VAL A 3 -17.03 7.50 7.27
CA VAL A 3 -16.21 8.32 6.37
C VAL A 3 -16.64 8.07 4.93
N LYS A 4 -17.02 9.10 4.21
CA LYS A 4 -17.37 9.02 2.79
C LYS A 4 -16.14 9.18 1.92
N VAL A 5 -15.84 8.17 1.11
CA VAL A 5 -14.67 8.20 0.21
C VAL A 5 -15.07 8.12 -1.26
N ALA A 6 -14.31 8.80 -2.11
CA ALA A 6 -14.35 8.66 -3.55
C ALA A 6 -13.05 8.02 -4.04
N ILE A 7 -13.11 7.04 -4.93
CA ILE A 7 -11.96 6.36 -5.52
C ILE A 7 -11.73 6.93 -6.92
N ASN A 8 -10.61 7.58 -7.15
CA ASN A 8 -10.17 8.04 -8.47
C ASN A 8 -9.15 7.06 -9.04
N GLY A 9 -9.48 6.39 -10.13
CA GLY A 9 -8.73 5.25 -10.67
C GLY A 9 -9.21 3.92 -10.10
N PHE A 10 -9.97 3.17 -10.88
CA PHE A 10 -10.52 1.87 -10.49
C PHE A 10 -9.69 0.71 -11.07
N GLY A 11 -8.36 0.90 -11.11
CA GLY A 11 -7.35 -0.10 -11.42
C GLY A 11 -7.21 -1.14 -10.31
N ARG A 12 -6.05 -1.81 -10.24
CA ARG A 12 -5.78 -2.86 -9.24
C ARG A 12 -6.05 -2.37 -7.81
N ILE A 13 -5.44 -1.24 -7.41
CA ILE A 13 -5.54 -0.73 -6.04
C ILE A 13 -6.95 -0.21 -5.74
N GLY A 14 -7.54 0.62 -6.61
CA GLY A 14 -8.89 1.15 -6.37
C GLY A 14 -9.94 0.06 -6.21
N ARG A 15 -9.89 -1.00 -7.04
CA ARG A 15 -10.79 -2.16 -6.90
C ARG A 15 -10.54 -2.93 -5.60
N ASN A 16 -9.27 -3.18 -5.25
CA ASN A 16 -8.94 -3.91 -4.04
C ASN A 16 -9.28 -3.12 -2.77
N VAL A 17 -9.22 -1.80 -2.79
CA VAL A 17 -9.74 -0.96 -1.67
C VAL A 17 -11.23 -1.22 -1.44
N LEU A 18 -12.05 -1.17 -2.51
CA LEU A 18 -13.48 -1.46 -2.39
C LEU A 18 -13.74 -2.90 -1.94
N ARG A 19 -13.02 -3.88 -2.50
CA ARG A 19 -13.10 -5.28 -2.09
C ARG A 19 -12.76 -5.45 -0.61
N ALA A 20 -11.65 -4.86 -0.15
CA ALA A 20 -11.20 -4.95 1.23
C ALA A 20 -12.21 -4.36 2.22
N ILE A 21 -12.83 -3.22 1.89
CA ILE A 21 -13.89 -2.61 2.70
C ILE A 21 -15.08 -3.58 2.85
N VAL A 22 -15.52 -4.17 1.75
CA VAL A 22 -16.69 -5.06 1.75
C VAL A 22 -16.38 -6.40 2.42
N GLU A 23 -15.25 -7.02 2.09
CA GLU A 23 -14.87 -8.34 2.62
C GLU A 23 -14.54 -8.30 4.12
N SER A 24 -14.02 -7.18 4.63
CA SER A 24 -13.79 -6.99 6.07
C SER A 24 -15.05 -6.64 6.86
N GLY A 25 -16.19 -6.38 6.19
CA GLY A 25 -17.44 -6.00 6.84
C GLY A 25 -17.39 -4.64 7.55
N ARG A 26 -16.50 -3.75 7.14
CA ARG A 26 -16.34 -2.41 7.75
C ARG A 26 -17.57 -1.55 7.55
N THR A 27 -17.95 -0.84 8.60
CA THR A 27 -19.07 0.11 8.60
C THR A 27 -18.64 1.56 8.88
N ASP A 28 -17.37 1.76 9.16
CA ASP A 28 -16.75 3.06 9.46
C ASP A 28 -16.34 3.86 8.22
N ILE A 29 -16.39 3.23 7.04
CA ILE A 29 -16.04 3.81 5.74
C ILE A 29 -17.06 3.41 4.66
N GLU A 30 -17.43 4.35 3.79
CA GLU A 30 -18.41 4.17 2.71
C GLU A 30 -17.85 4.72 1.41
N VAL A 31 -17.80 3.91 0.35
CA VAL A 31 -17.45 4.37 -1.00
C VAL A 31 -18.69 4.98 -1.64
N VAL A 32 -18.67 6.28 -1.93
CA VAL A 32 -19.81 7.00 -2.53
C VAL A 32 -19.63 7.27 -4.03
N ALA A 33 -18.38 7.26 -4.50
CA ALA A 33 -18.07 7.48 -5.93
C ALA A 33 -16.83 6.68 -6.37
N ILE A 34 -16.84 6.33 -7.65
CA ILE A 34 -15.73 5.78 -8.39
C ILE A 34 -15.55 6.61 -9.65
N ASN A 35 -14.33 7.02 -9.97
CA ASN A 35 -14.01 7.62 -11.26
C ASN A 35 -13.00 6.74 -11.99
N ASP A 36 -13.36 6.31 -13.21
CA ASP A 36 -12.48 5.58 -14.11
C ASP A 36 -12.91 5.82 -15.56
N LEU A 37 -11.95 5.88 -16.48
CA LEU A 37 -12.23 6.24 -17.88
C LEU A 37 -12.85 5.09 -18.67
N GLY A 38 -12.87 3.88 -18.12
CA GLY A 38 -13.51 2.71 -18.72
C GLY A 38 -15.02 2.69 -18.50
N PRO A 39 -15.77 1.92 -19.33
CA PRO A 39 -17.20 1.72 -19.15
C PRO A 39 -17.55 1.13 -17.77
N VAL A 40 -18.70 1.53 -17.22
CA VAL A 40 -19.17 1.03 -15.91
C VAL A 40 -19.30 -0.49 -15.86
N GLU A 41 -19.76 -1.10 -16.96
CA GLU A 41 -19.89 -2.55 -17.11
C GLU A 41 -18.55 -3.28 -17.01
N THR A 42 -17.50 -2.71 -17.63
CA THR A 42 -16.14 -3.25 -17.54
C THR A 42 -15.60 -3.15 -16.11
N ASN A 43 -15.83 -2.02 -15.44
CA ASN A 43 -15.45 -1.83 -14.05
C ASN A 43 -16.16 -2.84 -13.12
N ALA A 44 -17.46 -3.05 -13.32
CA ALA A 44 -18.22 -4.04 -12.57
C ALA A 44 -17.77 -5.48 -12.87
N HIS A 45 -17.44 -5.80 -14.12
CA HIS A 45 -16.91 -7.12 -14.49
C HIS A 45 -15.57 -7.40 -13.79
N LEU A 46 -14.63 -6.44 -13.85
CA LEU A 46 -13.31 -6.57 -13.21
C LEU A 46 -13.39 -6.52 -11.67
N LEU A 47 -14.45 -5.98 -11.09
CA LEU A 47 -14.72 -6.07 -9.67
C LEU A 47 -15.19 -7.48 -9.28
N ARG A 48 -16.06 -8.11 -10.11
CA ARG A 48 -16.58 -9.47 -9.86
C ARG A 48 -15.51 -10.54 -9.97
N TYR A 49 -14.60 -10.40 -10.95
CA TYR A 49 -13.63 -11.43 -11.31
C TYR A 49 -12.22 -10.88 -11.29
N ASP A 50 -11.38 -11.49 -10.49
CA ASP A 50 -9.98 -11.12 -10.35
C ASP A 50 -9.10 -12.35 -10.45
N SER A 51 -8.10 -12.31 -11.33
CA SER A 51 -7.20 -13.45 -11.57
C SER A 51 -6.31 -13.80 -10.38
N ILE A 52 -6.10 -12.85 -9.47
CA ILE A 52 -5.23 -12.97 -8.30
C ILE A 52 -6.04 -13.24 -7.04
N HIS A 53 -7.05 -12.39 -6.78
CA HIS A 53 -7.87 -12.43 -5.58
C HIS A 53 -9.16 -13.26 -5.73
N GLY A 54 -9.41 -13.81 -6.94
CA GLY A 54 -10.55 -14.66 -7.19
C GLY A 54 -11.88 -13.92 -7.35
N LYS A 55 -12.96 -14.69 -7.35
CA LYS A 55 -14.30 -14.16 -7.46
C LYS A 55 -14.66 -13.32 -6.22
N PHE A 56 -15.20 -12.12 -6.44
CA PHE A 56 -15.67 -11.27 -5.37
C PHE A 56 -16.87 -11.91 -4.64
N PRO A 57 -16.88 -12.00 -3.30
CA PRO A 57 -17.92 -12.71 -2.57
C PRO A 57 -19.27 -11.98 -2.52
N ALA A 58 -19.29 -10.66 -2.84
CA ALA A 58 -20.51 -9.88 -2.84
C ALA A 58 -21.13 -9.80 -4.25
N ASP A 59 -22.47 -9.72 -4.32
CA ASP A 59 -23.17 -9.45 -5.58
C ASP A 59 -22.88 -8.04 -6.09
N VAL A 60 -22.70 -7.89 -7.41
CA VAL A 60 -22.40 -6.60 -8.05
C VAL A 60 -23.40 -6.38 -9.17
N LYS A 61 -24.20 -5.31 -9.04
CA LYS A 61 -25.17 -4.90 -10.05
C LYS A 61 -24.79 -3.56 -10.64
N VAL A 62 -25.13 -3.36 -11.90
CA VAL A 62 -25.02 -2.07 -12.59
C VAL A 62 -26.43 -1.54 -12.87
N GLU A 63 -26.67 -0.30 -12.48
CA GLU A 63 -27.92 0.42 -12.77
C GLU A 63 -27.57 1.81 -13.30
N GLY A 64 -27.68 1.99 -14.61
CA GLY A 64 -27.26 3.23 -15.28
C GLY A 64 -25.77 3.50 -15.07
N ASP A 65 -25.44 4.61 -14.44
CA ASP A 65 -24.07 5.03 -14.13
C ASP A 65 -23.67 4.73 -12.66
N THR A 66 -24.28 3.71 -12.07
CA THR A 66 -23.99 3.30 -10.68
C THR A 66 -23.63 1.82 -10.59
N ILE A 67 -22.83 1.51 -9.59
CA ILE A 67 -22.52 0.13 -9.16
C ILE A 67 -23.12 -0.07 -7.76
N ILE A 68 -23.85 -1.17 -7.58
CA ILE A 68 -24.44 -1.58 -6.29
C ILE A 68 -23.73 -2.87 -5.86
N VAL A 69 -23.14 -2.87 -4.66
CA VAL A 69 -22.40 -4.00 -4.10
C VAL A 69 -23.12 -4.56 -2.89
N GLY A 70 -23.40 -5.87 -2.89
CA GLY A 70 -24.00 -6.58 -1.75
C GLY A 70 -25.40 -6.06 -1.34
N GLY A 71 -26.13 -5.43 -2.25
CA GLY A 71 -27.41 -4.79 -1.93
C GLY A 71 -27.28 -3.47 -1.13
N GLY A 72 -26.07 -2.93 -1.03
CA GLY A 72 -25.81 -1.64 -0.37
C GLY A 72 -26.28 -0.43 -1.17
N LYS A 73 -25.81 0.75 -0.79
CA LYS A 73 -26.13 2.00 -1.50
C LYS A 73 -25.49 2.03 -2.89
N PRO A 74 -26.13 2.70 -3.87
CA PRO A 74 -25.54 2.92 -5.19
C PRO A 74 -24.26 3.77 -5.08
N ILE A 75 -23.19 3.30 -5.73
CA ILE A 75 -21.91 4.00 -5.87
C ILE A 75 -21.92 4.69 -7.23
N LYS A 76 -21.82 6.02 -7.24
CA LYS A 76 -21.78 6.80 -8.49
C LYS A 76 -20.50 6.50 -9.26
N VAL A 77 -20.62 6.18 -10.55
CA VAL A 77 -19.48 5.98 -11.45
C VAL A 77 -19.38 7.14 -12.44
N THR A 78 -18.19 7.72 -12.56
CA THR A 78 -17.90 8.81 -13.49
C THR A 78 -16.72 8.44 -14.40
N ALA A 79 -16.59 9.10 -15.55
CA ALA A 79 -15.50 8.91 -16.51
C ALA A 79 -14.86 10.27 -16.86
N VAL A 80 -14.34 10.94 -15.84
CA VAL A 80 -13.83 12.32 -15.90
C VAL A 80 -12.31 12.33 -15.83
N ARG A 81 -11.66 13.03 -16.78
CA ARG A 81 -10.19 13.13 -16.83
C ARG A 81 -9.60 14.13 -15.84
N ASP A 82 -10.30 15.24 -15.62
CA ASP A 82 -9.83 16.31 -14.73
C ASP A 82 -10.43 16.14 -13.33
N PRO A 83 -9.65 15.77 -12.32
CA PRO A 83 -10.16 15.56 -10.97
C PRO A 83 -10.81 16.80 -10.34
N ALA A 84 -10.48 18.01 -10.81
CA ALA A 84 -11.07 19.25 -10.30
C ALA A 84 -12.57 19.39 -10.61
N THR A 85 -13.09 18.64 -11.58
CA THR A 85 -14.48 18.69 -12.03
C THR A 85 -15.33 17.51 -11.51
N LEU A 86 -14.78 16.68 -10.65
CA LEU A 86 -15.48 15.55 -10.03
C LEU A 86 -16.58 16.04 -9.05
N PRO A 87 -17.69 15.31 -8.88
CA PRO A 87 -18.82 15.75 -8.06
C PRO A 87 -18.61 15.53 -6.55
N HIS A 88 -17.38 15.78 -6.04
CA HIS A 88 -17.04 15.49 -4.64
C HIS A 88 -17.87 16.30 -3.66
N LYS A 89 -18.11 17.60 -3.94
CA LYS A 89 -18.90 18.47 -3.09
C LYS A 89 -20.36 17.99 -3.00
N GLU A 90 -20.95 17.64 -4.15
CA GLU A 90 -22.33 17.17 -4.24
C GLU A 90 -22.55 15.86 -3.47
N LEU A 91 -21.58 14.92 -3.58
CA LEU A 91 -21.62 13.62 -2.92
C LEU A 91 -21.17 13.66 -1.46
N GLY A 92 -20.69 14.81 -0.98
CA GLY A 92 -20.23 14.99 0.38
C GLY A 92 -18.99 14.16 0.71
N VAL A 93 -18.02 14.08 -0.24
CA VAL A 93 -16.80 13.30 -0.09
C VAL A 93 -15.92 13.88 1.01
N ASP A 94 -15.64 13.09 2.03
CA ASP A 94 -14.68 13.45 3.07
C ASP A 94 -13.26 13.27 2.56
N ILE A 95 -12.96 12.13 1.93
CA ILE A 95 -11.62 11.81 1.45
C ILE A 95 -11.65 11.29 0.01
N ALA A 96 -10.86 11.91 -0.87
CA ALA A 96 -10.57 11.37 -2.19
C ALA A 96 -9.36 10.43 -2.11
N LEU A 97 -9.51 9.20 -2.58
CA LEU A 97 -8.45 8.20 -2.71
C LEU A 97 -7.91 8.28 -4.15
N GLU A 98 -6.73 8.86 -4.32
CA GLU A 98 -6.09 9.00 -5.63
C GLU A 98 -5.33 7.72 -5.97
N CYS A 99 -5.95 6.87 -6.79
CA CYS A 99 -5.46 5.53 -7.14
C CYS A 99 -5.07 5.37 -8.61
N THR A 100 -4.97 6.47 -9.39
CA THR A 100 -4.61 6.41 -10.81
C THR A 100 -3.12 6.16 -11.05
N GLY A 101 -2.26 6.53 -10.10
CA GLY A 101 -0.81 6.59 -10.28
C GLY A 101 -0.32 7.76 -11.16
N ILE A 102 -1.23 8.66 -11.57
CA ILE A 102 -0.92 9.81 -12.46
C ILE A 102 -0.69 11.08 -11.63
N PHE A 103 -1.54 11.34 -10.64
CA PHE A 103 -1.52 12.56 -9.83
C PHE A 103 -0.72 12.34 -8.53
N THR A 104 0.58 12.04 -8.68
CA THR A 104 1.48 11.70 -7.56
C THR A 104 2.25 12.89 -6.99
N ALA A 105 2.04 14.11 -7.49
CA ALA A 105 2.51 15.33 -6.86
C ALA A 105 1.39 15.98 -6.06
N ARG A 106 1.72 16.55 -4.88
CA ARG A 106 0.77 17.23 -3.99
C ARG A 106 -0.16 18.19 -4.75
N ASP A 107 0.44 19.07 -5.56
CA ASP A 107 -0.32 20.11 -6.25
C ASP A 107 -1.26 19.54 -7.32
N LYS A 108 -0.90 18.42 -7.94
CA LYS A 108 -1.76 17.71 -8.89
C LYS A 108 -2.91 17.01 -8.16
N ALA A 109 -2.61 16.32 -7.06
CA ALA A 109 -3.62 15.63 -6.25
C ALA A 109 -4.58 16.61 -5.56
N ALA A 110 -4.13 17.84 -5.27
CA ALA A 110 -4.97 18.91 -4.70
C ALA A 110 -6.17 19.31 -5.58
N ALA A 111 -6.21 18.92 -6.86
CA ALA A 111 -7.38 19.08 -7.73
C ALA A 111 -8.66 18.48 -7.14
N HIS A 112 -8.55 17.39 -6.37
CA HIS A 112 -9.67 16.82 -5.62
C HIS A 112 -10.24 17.74 -4.54
N LEU A 113 -9.41 18.60 -3.93
CA LEU A 113 -9.87 19.63 -2.98
C LEU A 113 -10.68 20.69 -3.69
N THR A 114 -10.27 21.09 -4.90
CA THR A 114 -11.02 22.01 -5.77
C THR A 114 -12.40 21.44 -6.11
N ALA A 115 -12.49 20.14 -6.34
CA ALA A 115 -13.74 19.42 -6.57
C ALA A 115 -14.64 19.32 -5.31
N GLY A 116 -14.11 19.64 -4.13
CA GLY A 116 -14.86 19.68 -2.87
C GLY A 116 -14.62 18.51 -1.93
N ALA A 117 -13.64 17.65 -2.17
CA ALA A 117 -13.18 16.69 -1.15
C ALA A 117 -12.50 17.44 0.00
N LYS A 118 -12.69 17.00 1.23
CA LYS A 118 -12.07 17.66 2.39
C LYS A 118 -10.59 17.31 2.55
N ARG A 119 -10.19 16.10 2.12
CA ARG A 119 -8.83 15.56 2.21
C ARG A 119 -8.54 14.66 1.00
N VAL A 120 -7.26 14.43 0.74
CA VAL A 120 -6.79 13.55 -0.34
C VAL A 120 -5.73 12.59 0.20
N ILE A 121 -5.83 11.31 -0.18
CA ILE A 121 -4.80 10.30 0.05
C ILE A 121 -4.31 9.77 -1.30
N VAL A 122 -3.02 9.93 -1.56
CA VAL A 122 -2.38 9.37 -2.75
C VAL A 122 -1.92 7.94 -2.46
N SER A 123 -2.34 6.98 -3.28
CA SER A 123 -2.00 5.54 -3.16
C SER A 123 -0.60 5.19 -3.71
N ALA A 124 0.33 6.11 -3.63
CA ALA A 124 1.70 6.00 -4.12
C ALA A 124 2.60 6.96 -3.35
N PRO A 125 3.94 6.83 -3.42
CA PRO A 125 4.83 7.90 -3.01
C PRO A 125 4.45 9.20 -3.72
N ALA A 126 4.31 10.28 -2.97
CA ALA A 126 3.86 11.55 -3.52
C ALA A 126 4.86 12.67 -3.23
N ASP A 127 5.23 13.39 -4.29
CA ASP A 127 6.14 14.53 -4.18
C ASP A 127 5.47 15.66 -3.41
N ASN A 128 6.18 16.19 -2.41
CA ASN A 128 5.76 17.31 -1.57
C ASN A 128 4.42 17.09 -0.83
N ALA A 129 4.00 15.83 -0.58
CA ALA A 129 2.84 15.55 0.27
C ALA A 129 3.01 16.18 1.65
N ASP A 130 1.90 16.62 2.27
CA ASP A 130 1.93 17.24 3.61
C ASP A 130 2.47 16.26 4.66
N LEU A 131 2.21 14.96 4.47
CA LEU A 131 2.78 13.87 5.27
C LEU A 131 2.83 12.58 4.42
N THR A 132 3.92 11.82 4.56
CA THR A 132 3.98 10.42 4.11
C THR A 132 3.64 9.53 5.30
N VAL A 133 2.55 8.78 5.18
CA VAL A 133 2.00 7.96 6.28
C VAL A 133 2.30 6.48 6.03
N VAL A 134 2.81 5.82 7.06
CA VAL A 134 2.78 4.37 7.21
C VAL A 134 1.93 4.05 8.43
N PHE A 135 0.76 3.49 8.18
CA PHE A 135 -0.22 3.22 9.24
C PHE A 135 0.35 2.24 10.29
N GLY A 136 0.12 2.54 11.56
CA GLY A 136 0.70 1.82 12.69
C GLY A 136 2.06 2.37 13.15
N VAL A 137 2.70 3.27 12.37
CA VAL A 137 4.02 3.84 12.71
C VAL A 137 3.95 5.35 12.97
N ASN A 138 3.34 6.13 12.08
CA ASN A 138 3.28 7.59 12.21
C ASN A 138 1.90 8.20 11.87
N ASN A 139 0.85 7.40 11.83
CA ASN A 139 -0.51 7.92 11.60
C ASN A 139 -1.03 8.81 12.75
N ASP A 140 -0.39 8.77 13.92
CA ASP A 140 -0.62 9.68 15.04
C ASP A 140 -0.14 11.12 14.77
N GLN A 141 0.72 11.32 13.76
CA GLN A 141 1.19 12.64 13.32
C GLN A 141 0.19 13.35 12.39
N LEU A 142 -0.92 12.71 12.02
CA LEU A 142 -1.96 13.35 11.23
C LEU A 142 -2.60 14.52 11.98
N THR A 143 -2.72 15.67 11.32
CA THR A 143 -3.30 16.89 11.88
C THR A 143 -4.35 17.50 10.95
N LYS A 144 -5.12 18.45 11.47
CA LYS A 144 -6.10 19.21 10.69
C LYS A 144 -5.48 20.06 9.56
N ASP A 145 -4.19 20.36 9.63
CA ASP A 145 -3.49 21.20 8.66
C ASP A 145 -3.03 20.39 7.45
N HIS A 146 -2.97 19.07 7.54
CA HIS A 146 -2.68 18.20 6.41
C HIS A 146 -3.90 18.08 5.50
N LEU A 147 -3.72 18.32 4.20
CA LEU A 147 -4.78 18.26 3.19
C LEU A 147 -4.56 17.15 2.18
N VAL A 148 -3.30 16.93 1.77
CA VAL A 148 -2.90 15.91 0.79
C VAL A 148 -1.77 15.08 1.38
N ILE A 149 -2.04 13.81 1.66
CA ILE A 149 -1.04 12.89 2.21
C ILE A 149 -0.74 11.75 1.25
N SER A 150 0.43 11.13 1.42
CA SER A 150 0.83 9.91 0.73
C SER A 150 0.69 8.70 1.65
N ASN A 151 0.11 7.61 1.16
CA ASN A 151 0.11 6.31 1.85
C ASN A 151 1.42 5.52 1.59
N ALA A 152 2.47 6.20 1.13
CA ALA A 152 3.75 5.61 0.71
C ALA A 152 3.59 4.53 -0.39
N SER A 153 4.51 3.58 -0.47
CA SER A 153 4.42 2.41 -1.35
C SER A 153 4.10 1.14 -0.55
N CYS A 154 3.68 0.08 -1.23
CA CYS A 154 3.49 -1.24 -0.62
C CYS A 154 4.78 -1.75 0.04
N THR A 155 5.93 -1.57 -0.62
CA THR A 155 7.25 -1.94 -0.09
C THR A 155 7.61 -1.12 1.16
N THR A 156 7.32 0.18 1.18
CA THR A 156 7.54 1.04 2.35
C THR A 156 6.65 0.60 3.52
N ASN A 157 5.38 0.26 3.25
CA ASN A 157 4.46 -0.25 4.26
C ASN A 157 4.91 -1.60 4.84
N CYS A 158 5.60 -2.43 4.06
CA CYS A 158 6.21 -3.66 4.56
C CYS A 158 7.47 -3.38 5.40
N LEU A 159 8.38 -2.54 4.89
CA LEU A 159 9.70 -2.32 5.48
C LEU A 159 9.64 -1.53 6.80
N VAL A 160 8.88 -0.43 6.84
CA VAL A 160 8.93 0.54 7.94
C VAL A 160 8.49 -0.04 9.28
N PRO A 161 7.42 -0.84 9.42
CA PRO A 161 7.07 -1.46 10.69
C PRO A 161 8.18 -2.36 11.25
N VAL A 162 8.84 -3.13 10.39
CA VAL A 162 9.98 -3.98 10.77
C VAL A 162 11.17 -3.13 11.20
N VAL A 163 11.54 -2.12 10.39
CA VAL A 163 12.63 -1.18 10.71
C VAL A 163 12.37 -0.48 12.05
N LYS A 164 11.14 -0.02 12.30
CA LYS A 164 10.77 0.66 13.56
C LYS A 164 11.03 -0.23 14.78
N VAL A 165 10.58 -1.50 14.72
CA VAL A 165 10.78 -2.44 15.82
C VAL A 165 12.28 -2.72 16.05
N LEU A 166 13.02 -2.98 14.97
CA LEU A 166 14.43 -3.32 15.05
C LEU A 166 15.28 -2.14 15.51
N ASP A 167 14.96 -0.92 15.04
CA ASP A 167 15.68 0.27 15.49
C ASP A 167 15.40 0.60 16.95
N ASP A 168 14.18 0.39 17.43
CA ASP A 168 13.83 0.60 18.84
C ASP A 168 14.58 -0.38 19.78
N VAL A 169 14.86 -1.60 19.34
CA VAL A 169 15.42 -2.66 20.18
C VAL A 169 16.96 -2.70 20.11
N VAL A 170 17.52 -2.70 18.90
CA VAL A 170 18.98 -2.88 18.71
C VAL A 170 19.67 -1.66 18.10
N GLY A 171 18.88 -0.71 17.61
CA GLY A 171 19.34 0.44 16.83
C GLY A 171 19.86 0.02 15.46
N ILE A 172 19.64 0.86 14.46
CA ILE A 172 20.16 0.66 13.10
C ILE A 172 21.23 1.72 12.82
N ASP A 173 22.44 1.29 12.52
CA ASP A 173 23.51 2.18 12.07
C ASP A 173 23.29 2.53 10.59
N HIS A 174 23.31 1.53 9.72
CA HIS A 174 22.95 1.63 8.31
C HIS A 174 22.47 0.28 7.78
N GLY A 175 21.82 0.27 6.62
CA GLY A 175 21.30 -0.96 6.04
C GLY A 175 20.97 -0.87 4.57
N PHE A 176 20.78 -2.03 3.96
CA PHE A 176 20.41 -2.15 2.55
C PHE A 176 19.26 -3.15 2.37
N MET A 177 18.26 -2.75 1.63
CA MET A 177 17.08 -3.56 1.34
C MET A 177 17.07 -4.00 -0.12
N THR A 178 16.77 -5.26 -0.36
CA THR A 178 16.38 -5.75 -1.68
C THR A 178 14.94 -6.23 -1.63
N THR A 179 14.05 -5.63 -2.41
CA THR A 179 12.73 -6.23 -2.58
C THR A 179 12.73 -7.12 -3.82
N ILE A 180 12.37 -8.40 -3.62
CA ILE A 180 12.02 -9.32 -4.69
C ILE A 180 10.52 -9.14 -4.90
N HIS A 181 10.16 -8.44 -5.97
CA HIS A 181 8.83 -7.88 -6.14
C HIS A 181 8.09 -8.54 -7.30
N SER A 182 6.83 -8.88 -7.10
CA SER A 182 5.95 -9.30 -8.19
C SER A 182 5.85 -8.20 -9.26
N TYR A 183 5.58 -8.59 -10.50
CA TYR A 183 5.32 -7.60 -11.55
C TYR A 183 4.01 -6.82 -11.25
N THR A 184 3.91 -5.60 -11.74
CA THR A 184 2.77 -4.71 -11.52
C THR A 184 2.25 -4.18 -12.85
N GLY A 185 1.09 -3.53 -12.84
CA GLY A 185 0.39 -3.08 -14.05
C GLY A 185 1.13 -2.05 -14.90
N ASP A 186 2.26 -1.51 -14.44
CA ASP A 186 3.17 -0.66 -15.22
C ASP A 186 4.13 -1.46 -16.10
N GLN A 187 4.21 -2.78 -15.93
CA GLN A 187 5.09 -3.66 -16.69
C GLN A 187 4.33 -4.39 -17.80
N PRO A 188 4.85 -4.41 -19.04
CA PRO A 188 4.19 -5.02 -20.17
C PRO A 188 4.30 -6.56 -20.14
N THR A 189 3.38 -7.24 -20.78
CA THR A 189 3.43 -8.70 -21.02
C THR A 189 4.47 -9.09 -22.04
N LEU A 190 4.71 -8.23 -23.05
CA LEU A 190 5.73 -8.38 -24.09
C LEU A 190 6.58 -7.12 -24.16
N ASP A 191 7.79 -7.22 -24.73
CA ASP A 191 8.71 -6.07 -24.88
C ASP A 191 8.02 -4.91 -25.59
N THR A 192 8.03 -3.72 -24.99
CA THR A 192 7.42 -2.52 -25.54
C THR A 192 8.10 -1.24 -25.02
N MET A 193 7.73 -0.10 -25.60
CA MET A 193 8.29 1.20 -25.19
C MET A 193 7.99 1.51 -23.73
N HIS A 194 9.04 1.80 -22.98
CA HIS A 194 8.99 2.27 -21.59
C HIS A 194 10.19 3.18 -21.32
N LYS A 195 10.01 4.21 -20.47
CA LYS A 195 11.10 5.15 -20.10
C LYS A 195 12.26 4.48 -19.35
N ASP A 196 11.98 3.43 -18.58
CA ASP A 196 12.96 2.54 -17.94
C ASP A 196 13.15 1.33 -18.84
N LEU A 197 14.35 1.19 -19.44
CA LEU A 197 14.67 0.13 -20.39
C LEU A 197 14.60 -1.27 -19.78
N TYR A 198 14.84 -1.42 -18.48
CA TYR A 198 14.65 -2.70 -17.80
C TYR A 198 13.15 -3.07 -17.74
N ARG A 199 12.28 -2.10 -17.41
CA ARG A 199 10.83 -2.32 -17.35
C ARG A 199 10.17 -2.41 -18.73
N ALA A 200 10.89 -2.09 -19.80
CA ALA A 200 10.42 -2.30 -21.17
C ALA A 200 10.30 -3.78 -21.57
N ARG A 201 10.85 -4.67 -20.76
CA ARG A 201 10.95 -6.10 -21.06
C ARG A 201 9.77 -6.89 -20.48
N ALA A 202 9.51 -8.06 -21.09
CA ALA A 202 8.41 -8.97 -20.75
C ALA A 202 8.44 -9.39 -19.28
N ALA A 203 7.46 -8.93 -18.51
CA ALA A 203 7.40 -9.06 -17.05
C ALA A 203 7.31 -10.52 -16.57
N ALA A 204 6.57 -11.37 -17.31
CA ALA A 204 6.32 -12.74 -16.92
C ALA A 204 7.42 -13.73 -17.36
N LEU A 205 8.48 -13.23 -18.04
CA LEU A 205 9.58 -14.06 -18.57
C LEU A 205 10.94 -13.74 -17.95
N SER A 206 11.06 -12.62 -17.23
CA SER A 206 12.38 -12.10 -16.85
C SER A 206 12.44 -11.69 -15.39
N MET A 207 13.60 -11.87 -14.76
CA MET A 207 13.97 -11.16 -13.54
C MET A 207 14.53 -9.80 -13.93
N ILE A 208 13.92 -8.73 -13.45
CA ILE A 208 14.16 -7.35 -13.91
C ILE A 208 14.70 -6.51 -12.76
N PRO A 209 16.00 -6.12 -12.76
CA PRO A 209 16.51 -5.17 -11.79
C PRO A 209 15.94 -3.78 -12.06
N THR A 210 15.51 -3.09 -11.01
CA THR A 210 14.97 -1.74 -11.12
C THR A 210 15.18 -0.94 -9.83
N SER A 211 15.12 0.37 -9.94
CA SER A 211 15.21 1.25 -8.77
C SER A 211 13.96 1.16 -7.89
N THR A 212 14.12 1.49 -6.63
CA THR A 212 13.01 1.71 -5.68
C THR A 212 13.34 2.85 -4.73
N GLY A 213 12.37 3.70 -4.46
CA GLY A 213 12.47 4.74 -3.45
C GLY A 213 12.07 4.29 -2.04
N ALA A 214 11.68 3.01 -1.87
CA ALA A 214 11.06 2.55 -0.63
C ALA A 214 11.96 2.65 0.59
N ALA A 215 13.26 2.33 0.47
CA ALA A 215 14.22 2.45 1.56
C ALA A 215 14.50 3.92 1.93
N LYS A 216 14.60 4.80 0.93
CA LYS A 216 14.76 6.26 1.16
C LYS A 216 13.53 6.87 1.81
N ALA A 217 12.33 6.36 1.49
CA ALA A 217 11.07 6.80 2.09
C ALA A 217 10.98 6.49 3.59
N VAL A 218 11.78 5.54 4.12
CA VAL A 218 11.89 5.31 5.57
C VAL A 218 12.26 6.60 6.30
N GLY A 219 13.18 7.40 5.74
CA GLY A 219 13.58 8.68 6.31
C GLY A 219 12.50 9.78 6.33
N LEU A 220 11.39 9.61 5.59
CA LEU A 220 10.22 10.49 5.68
C LEU A 220 9.32 10.12 6.86
N VAL A 221 9.32 8.86 7.27
CA VAL A 221 8.49 8.31 8.35
C VAL A 221 9.27 8.27 9.67
N LEU A 222 10.56 7.92 9.60
CA LEU A 222 11.50 7.84 10.72
C LEU A 222 12.70 8.78 10.43
N PRO A 223 12.59 10.09 10.71
CA PRO A 223 13.56 11.10 10.28
C PRO A 223 15.01 10.87 10.73
N HIS A 224 15.21 10.24 11.88
CA HIS A 224 16.53 9.93 12.43
C HIS A 224 17.29 8.84 11.64
N LEU A 225 16.59 8.09 10.77
CA LEU A 225 17.16 7.11 9.84
C LEU A 225 17.38 7.69 8.42
N LYS A 226 17.14 8.98 8.21
CA LYS A 226 17.36 9.63 6.91
C LYS A 226 18.81 9.46 6.45
N GLY A 227 18.99 8.92 5.23
CA GLY A 227 20.29 8.68 4.63
C GLY A 227 21.04 7.43 5.12
N LYS A 228 20.46 6.68 6.06
CA LYS A 228 21.07 5.44 6.60
C LYS A 228 20.64 4.18 5.86
N LEU A 229 19.52 4.24 5.14
CA LEU A 229 18.97 3.10 4.42
C LEU A 229 18.91 3.40 2.92
N ASP A 230 19.33 2.42 2.13
CA ASP A 230 19.14 2.42 0.67
C ASP A 230 18.67 1.04 0.22
N GLY A 231 18.34 0.89 -1.07
CA GLY A 231 17.84 -0.38 -1.55
C GLY A 231 17.59 -0.43 -3.05
N THR A 232 17.31 -1.64 -3.50
CA THR A 232 16.99 -1.96 -4.89
C THR A 232 15.78 -2.88 -4.98
N SER A 233 15.27 -3.05 -6.20
CA SER A 233 14.16 -3.96 -6.49
C SER A 233 14.56 -4.92 -7.60
N ILE A 234 14.18 -6.18 -7.46
CA ILE A 234 14.23 -7.17 -8.53
C ILE A 234 12.79 -7.61 -8.78
N ARG A 235 12.24 -7.27 -9.96
CA ARG A 235 10.94 -7.78 -10.40
C ARG A 235 11.08 -9.20 -10.88
N VAL A 236 10.15 -10.06 -10.48
CA VAL A 236 10.15 -11.49 -10.80
C VAL A 236 8.87 -11.92 -11.50
N PRO A 237 8.86 -13.04 -12.25
CA PRO A 237 7.69 -13.58 -12.95
C PRO A 237 6.62 -14.15 -11.97
N THR A 238 6.19 -13.36 -11.02
CA THR A 238 5.20 -13.71 -10.00
C THR A 238 4.11 -12.62 -10.00
N PRO A 239 2.82 -12.97 -10.10
CA PRO A 239 1.76 -11.98 -10.31
C PRO A 239 1.39 -11.19 -9.05
N ASN A 240 1.64 -11.73 -7.87
CA ASN A 240 1.34 -11.08 -6.59
C ASN A 240 2.16 -11.69 -5.47
N VAL A 241 2.26 -10.98 -4.35
CA VAL A 241 3.08 -11.22 -3.18
C VAL A 241 4.56 -10.99 -3.46
N SER A 242 5.11 -10.10 -2.71
CA SER A 242 6.50 -9.65 -2.76
C SER A 242 7.19 -9.90 -1.43
N VAL A 243 8.51 -9.79 -1.41
CA VAL A 243 9.30 -9.97 -0.19
C VAL A 243 10.39 -8.91 -0.07
N VAL A 244 10.59 -8.41 1.13
CA VAL A 244 11.71 -7.56 1.53
C VAL A 244 12.78 -8.43 2.17
N ASP A 245 13.98 -8.43 1.61
CA ASP A 245 15.19 -8.97 2.19
C ASP A 245 16.04 -7.79 2.69
N PHE A 246 16.02 -7.55 4.00
CA PHE A 246 16.67 -6.41 4.64
C PHE A 246 17.89 -6.83 5.42
N LYS A 247 19.03 -6.18 5.14
CA LYS A 247 20.31 -6.35 5.85
C LYS A 247 20.67 -5.04 6.50
N PHE A 248 21.15 -5.09 7.75
CA PHE A 248 21.60 -3.89 8.44
C PHE A 248 22.70 -4.21 9.46
N ILE A 249 23.44 -3.17 9.84
CA ILE A 249 24.34 -3.21 10.97
C ILE A 249 23.61 -2.66 12.20
N ALA A 250 23.51 -3.50 13.23
CA ALA A 250 22.97 -3.08 14.52
C ALA A 250 23.98 -2.22 15.29
N LYS A 251 23.50 -1.26 16.10
CA LYS A 251 24.38 -0.41 16.92
C LYS A 251 25.02 -1.15 18.07
N ARG A 252 24.42 -2.26 18.51
CA ARG A 252 24.94 -3.15 19.54
C ARG A 252 24.85 -4.61 19.09
N ASP A 253 25.52 -5.47 19.80
CA ASP A 253 25.42 -6.91 19.60
C ASP A 253 24.00 -7.39 19.92
N THR A 254 23.54 -8.37 19.15
CA THR A 254 22.20 -8.96 19.24
C THR A 254 22.24 -10.44 18.86
N THR A 255 21.13 -11.14 19.06
CA THR A 255 20.95 -12.55 18.69
C THR A 255 19.71 -12.72 17.82
N VAL A 256 19.59 -13.88 17.17
CA VAL A 256 18.41 -14.26 16.39
C VAL A 256 17.16 -14.25 17.27
N GLU A 257 17.29 -14.78 18.49
CA GLU A 257 16.20 -14.89 19.46
C GLU A 257 15.69 -13.51 19.87
N GLU A 258 16.58 -12.56 20.17
CA GLU A 258 16.20 -11.19 20.55
C GLU A 258 15.45 -10.49 19.41
N ILE A 259 15.93 -10.58 18.18
CA ILE A 259 15.25 -10.01 17.00
C ILE A 259 13.87 -10.61 16.84
N ASN A 260 13.76 -11.94 16.88
CA ASN A 260 12.50 -12.65 16.67
C ASN A 260 11.46 -12.36 17.75
N GLU A 261 11.88 -12.33 19.02
CA GLU A 261 10.98 -12.00 20.14
C GLU A 261 10.50 -10.54 20.10
N ALA A 262 11.36 -9.60 19.69
CA ALA A 262 10.95 -8.21 19.49
C ALA A 262 9.84 -8.08 18.43
N ILE A 263 9.98 -8.79 17.30
CA ILE A 263 8.98 -8.82 16.24
C ILE A 263 7.67 -9.46 16.72
N LYS A 264 7.73 -10.62 17.38
CA LYS A 264 6.55 -11.31 17.91
C LYS A 264 5.80 -10.43 18.93
N SER A 265 6.55 -9.77 19.82
CA SER A 265 5.97 -8.85 20.80
C SER A 265 5.26 -7.68 20.14
N ALA A 266 5.86 -7.07 19.11
CA ALA A 266 5.24 -5.96 18.38
C ALA A 266 4.00 -6.40 17.60
N ALA A 267 4.07 -7.57 16.91
CA ALA A 267 2.98 -8.14 16.13
C ALA A 267 1.76 -8.50 17.00
N ASN A 268 2.00 -9.02 18.19
CA ASN A 268 0.94 -9.34 19.15
C ASN A 268 0.47 -8.12 19.98
N GLY A 269 1.22 -7.02 19.93
CA GLY A 269 0.98 -5.79 20.68
C GLY A 269 0.61 -4.58 19.81
N LYS A 270 1.50 -3.58 19.79
CA LYS A 270 1.25 -2.27 19.17
C LYS A 270 1.00 -2.33 17.65
N LEU A 271 1.56 -3.31 16.96
CA LEU A 271 1.43 -3.47 15.50
C LEU A 271 0.48 -4.62 15.12
N LYS A 272 -0.38 -5.05 16.03
CA LYS A 272 -1.38 -6.10 15.74
C LYS A 272 -2.24 -5.72 14.53
N GLY A 273 -2.35 -6.66 13.56
CA GLY A 273 -3.07 -6.47 12.30
C GLY A 273 -2.31 -5.63 11.26
N ILE A 274 -1.12 -5.10 11.60
CA ILE A 274 -0.22 -4.38 10.68
C ILE A 274 1.02 -5.23 10.38
N LEU A 275 1.69 -5.70 11.42
CA LEU A 275 2.79 -6.63 11.37
C LEU A 275 2.30 -8.00 11.80
N GLY A 276 2.51 -9.01 10.95
CA GLY A 276 2.35 -10.42 11.25
C GLY A 276 3.70 -11.11 11.28
N TYR A 277 3.71 -12.40 11.61
CA TYR A 277 4.89 -13.26 11.48
C TYR A 277 4.47 -14.68 11.18
N THR A 278 5.40 -15.46 10.61
CA THR A 278 5.25 -16.90 10.41
C THR A 278 6.48 -17.64 10.95
N GLU A 279 6.23 -18.81 11.53
CA GLU A 279 7.29 -19.77 11.95
C GLU A 279 7.36 -20.96 10.98
N GLU A 280 6.44 -21.01 10.01
CA GLU A 280 6.35 -22.09 9.04
C GLU A 280 7.11 -21.75 7.75
N PRO A 281 7.65 -22.77 7.04
CA PRO A 281 8.39 -22.59 5.80
C PRO A 281 7.45 -22.30 4.62
N LEU A 282 6.88 -21.11 4.57
CA LEU A 282 5.91 -20.66 3.59
C LEU A 282 6.56 -19.95 2.41
N VAL A 283 5.83 -19.91 1.28
CA VAL A 283 6.25 -19.25 0.05
C VAL A 283 5.25 -18.16 -0.35
N SER A 284 5.59 -17.35 -1.35
CA SER A 284 4.80 -16.17 -1.73
C SER A 284 3.30 -16.42 -1.90
N ARG A 285 2.91 -17.57 -2.47
CA ARG A 285 1.50 -17.90 -2.73
C ARG A 285 0.66 -18.01 -1.46
N ASP A 286 1.26 -18.42 -0.36
CA ASP A 286 0.58 -18.64 0.92
C ASP A 286 0.15 -17.33 1.58
N PHE A 287 0.76 -16.21 1.20
CA PHE A 287 0.44 -14.87 1.70
C PHE A 287 -0.49 -14.08 0.78
N ASN A 288 -1.00 -14.70 -0.29
CA ASN A 288 -1.96 -14.03 -1.18
C ASN A 288 -3.25 -13.71 -0.43
N HIS A 289 -3.71 -12.47 -0.52
CA HIS A 289 -4.90 -11.98 0.16
C HIS A 289 -4.74 -11.82 1.70
N ASP A 290 -3.49 -11.76 2.18
CA ASP A 290 -3.21 -11.41 3.56
C ASP A 290 -3.28 -9.89 3.76
N SER A 291 -4.00 -9.45 4.79
CA SER A 291 -4.24 -8.02 5.06
C SER A 291 -3.13 -7.31 5.82
N HIS A 292 -2.14 -8.02 6.34
CA HIS A 292 -1.01 -7.38 7.01
C HIS A 292 -0.15 -6.57 6.02
N SER A 293 0.44 -5.49 6.50
CA SER A 293 1.43 -4.72 5.74
C SER A 293 2.73 -5.49 5.55
N SER A 294 3.06 -6.35 6.51
CA SER A 294 4.34 -7.04 6.61
C SER A 294 4.15 -8.34 7.40
N ILE A 295 4.63 -9.48 6.89
CA ILE A 295 4.60 -10.77 7.56
C ILE A 295 6.04 -11.27 7.68
N PHE A 296 6.60 -11.18 8.87
CA PHE A 296 7.99 -11.50 9.14
C PHE A 296 8.24 -13.02 9.17
N ALA A 297 9.22 -13.48 8.43
CA ALA A 297 9.62 -14.89 8.41
C ALA A 297 10.66 -15.16 9.50
N ILE A 298 10.21 -15.74 10.62
CA ILE A 298 11.02 -15.97 11.82
C ILE A 298 12.22 -16.87 11.54
N ASP A 299 12.04 -17.91 10.73
CA ASP A 299 13.07 -18.89 10.35
C ASP A 299 14.17 -18.29 9.45
N GLN A 300 13.93 -17.11 8.86
CA GLN A 300 14.83 -16.45 7.93
C GLN A 300 15.74 -15.41 8.59
N THR A 301 15.64 -15.21 9.89
CA THR A 301 16.53 -14.31 10.63
C THR A 301 17.94 -14.88 10.74
N LYS A 302 18.94 -14.06 10.41
CA LYS A 302 20.36 -14.40 10.57
C LYS A 302 21.09 -13.26 11.26
N VAL A 303 21.99 -13.60 12.17
CA VAL A 303 22.92 -12.68 12.83
C VAL A 303 24.33 -13.19 12.62
N MET A 304 25.21 -12.34 12.11
CA MET A 304 26.63 -12.62 11.91
C MET A 304 27.43 -11.62 12.71
N GLU A 305 28.49 -12.11 13.39
CA GLU A 305 29.41 -11.29 14.20
C GLU A 305 28.70 -10.36 15.20
N GLY A 306 27.55 -10.80 15.71
CA GLY A 306 26.71 -10.09 16.67
C GLY A 306 25.98 -8.86 16.14
N LYS A 307 26.40 -8.27 15.00
CA LYS A 307 25.85 -6.98 14.52
C LYS A 307 25.31 -6.99 13.10
N PHE A 308 25.80 -7.85 12.22
CA PHE A 308 25.25 -7.94 10.88
C PHE A 308 23.99 -8.80 10.89
N VAL A 309 22.85 -8.15 10.71
CA VAL A 309 21.52 -8.78 10.79
C VAL A 309 20.91 -8.85 9.40
N ARG A 310 20.36 -10.00 9.04
CA ARG A 310 19.51 -10.19 7.88
C ARG A 310 18.15 -10.69 8.31
N VAL A 311 17.09 -10.04 7.79
CA VAL A 311 15.68 -10.41 8.03
C VAL A 311 14.91 -10.46 6.73
N LEU A 312 13.81 -11.23 6.72
CA LEU A 312 12.93 -11.39 5.57
C LEU A 312 11.49 -11.10 5.98
N SER A 313 10.76 -10.34 5.17
CA SER A 313 9.35 -10.07 5.42
C SER A 313 8.54 -10.09 4.13
N TRP A 314 7.45 -10.86 4.15
CA TRP A 314 6.49 -11.02 3.05
C TRP A 314 5.42 -9.93 3.10
N TYR A 315 4.83 -9.63 1.95
CA TYR A 315 3.66 -8.75 1.88
C TYR A 315 2.86 -9.00 0.60
N ASP A 316 1.53 -9.05 0.75
CA ASP A 316 0.66 -8.92 -0.41
C ASP A 316 0.67 -7.45 -0.84
N ASN A 317 1.40 -7.16 -1.92
CA ASN A 317 1.63 -5.79 -2.40
C ASN A 317 0.37 -5.09 -2.93
N GLU A 318 -0.71 -5.83 -3.15
CA GLU A 318 -2.02 -5.28 -3.52
C GLU A 318 -2.97 -5.26 -2.31
N TRP A 319 -3.18 -6.40 -1.65
CA TRP A 319 -4.21 -6.55 -0.62
C TRP A 319 -3.86 -5.88 0.69
N GLY A 320 -2.67 -6.13 1.21
CA GLY A 320 -2.19 -5.47 2.44
C GLY A 320 -2.18 -3.95 2.28
N PHE A 321 -1.68 -3.44 1.15
CA PHE A 321 -1.66 -2.01 0.84
C PHE A 321 -3.07 -1.41 0.73
N SER A 322 -4.02 -2.11 0.10
CA SER A 322 -5.41 -1.66 -0.05
C SER A 322 -6.13 -1.57 1.30
N ASN A 323 -5.86 -2.49 2.23
CA ASN A 323 -6.35 -2.40 3.60
C ASN A 323 -5.80 -1.16 4.31
N ARG A 324 -4.51 -0.85 4.15
CA ARG A 324 -3.89 0.36 4.73
C ARG A 324 -4.47 1.65 4.17
N MET A 325 -4.87 1.69 2.91
CA MET A 325 -5.58 2.84 2.34
C MET A 325 -6.86 3.16 3.13
N SER A 326 -7.65 2.14 3.45
CA SER A 326 -8.88 2.28 4.23
C SER A 326 -8.61 2.71 5.68
N ASP A 327 -7.62 2.11 6.33
CA ASP A 327 -7.25 2.46 7.70
C ASP A 327 -6.73 3.90 7.81
N THR A 328 -5.88 4.30 6.87
CA THR A 328 -5.37 5.68 6.79
C THR A 328 -6.51 6.67 6.53
N ALA A 329 -7.49 6.32 5.67
CA ALA A 329 -8.64 7.17 5.41
C ALA A 329 -9.47 7.41 6.67
N VAL A 330 -9.75 6.36 7.44
CA VAL A 330 -10.51 6.51 8.69
C VAL A 330 -9.72 7.29 9.75
N ALA A 331 -8.41 7.08 9.85
CA ALA A 331 -7.57 7.85 10.77
C ALA A 331 -7.50 9.34 10.37
N PHE A 332 -7.34 9.61 9.07
CA PHE A 332 -7.26 10.99 8.55
C PHE A 332 -8.58 11.74 8.69
N ALA A 333 -9.71 11.06 8.51
CA ALA A 333 -11.03 11.66 8.70
C ALA A 333 -11.28 12.16 10.14
N LYS A 334 -10.60 11.61 11.13
CA LYS A 334 -10.71 12.09 12.53
C LYS A 334 -10.11 13.49 12.74
N THR A 335 -9.38 14.01 11.75
CA THR A 335 -8.77 15.35 11.79
C THR A 335 -9.61 16.43 11.07
N ILE A 336 -10.76 16.05 10.50
CA ILE A 336 -11.67 16.95 9.75
C ILE A 336 -12.55 17.78 10.68
#